data_97b86bac603963063ce83eb71134510c
#
_entry.id   97b86bac603963063ce83eb71134510c
#
_cell.length_a   1.000
_cell.length_b   1.000
_cell.length_c   1.000
_cell.angle_alpha   90.00
_cell.angle_beta   90.00
_cell.angle_gamma   90.00
#
_symmetry.space_group_name_H-M   'P 1'
#
loop_
_entity.id
_entity.type
_entity.pdbx_description
1 polymer ?
#
loop_
_entity_poly.entity_id
_entity_poly.type
_entity_poly.pdbx_seq_one_letter_code
_entity_poly.pdbx_strand_id
1 'polypeptide(L)'
;MFRTLIAVLLTTLSLSTFAAVDVNKASRAELEALPGVGPALSARVLAERQKAAFKNWGDLIERVRGVGPGSAVKLSAAGLTVGNAPYAAVKKP
;
A
#
# COMPACT_ATOMS: atom_id res chain seq x y z
N MET A 1 -42.22 -15.05 1.09
CA MET A 1 -42.02 -14.51 1.38
C MET A 1 -41.07 -14.02 2.06
N PHE A 2 -40.57 -13.93 2.28
CA PHE A 2 -39.77 -13.41 2.90
C PHE A 2 -38.58 -13.69 2.81
N ARG A 3 -38.24 -14.28 2.61
CA ARG A 3 -37.27 -14.71 2.49
C ARG A 3 -36.34 -13.86 2.15
N THR A 4 -36.34 -13.45 1.57
CA THR A 4 -35.68 -12.55 1.02
C THR A 4 -34.87 -11.77 1.87
N LEU A 5 -35.10 -11.42 2.53
CA LEU A 5 -34.47 -10.61 3.26
C LEU A 5 -33.30 -10.94 3.69
N ILE A 6 -33.11 -11.78 3.71
CA ILE A 6 -32.04 -12.21 4.21
C ILE A 6 -30.89 -11.81 3.66
N ALA A 7 -30.85 -12.02 2.66
CA ALA A 7 -29.72 -11.74 2.00
C ALA A 7 -29.03 -10.61 2.48
N VAL A 8 -29.55 -9.84 2.58
CA VAL A 8 -29.00 -8.79 2.98
C VAL A 8 -27.97 -8.76 3.82
N LEU A 9 -28.03 -9.29 4.59
CA LEU A 9 -27.16 -9.16 5.44
C LEU A 9 -25.91 -9.35 5.23
N LEU A 10 -25.65 -10.04 4.77
CA LEU A 10 -24.46 -10.36 4.59
C LEU A 10 -23.64 -9.39 4.28
N THR A 11 -23.90 -8.92 3.63
CA THR A 11 -23.17 -8.01 3.14
C THR A 11 -22.46 -7.29 4.10
N THR A 12 -22.77 -7.25 4.83
CA THR A 12 -22.20 -6.50 5.73
C THR A 12 -20.90 -6.72 6.01
N LEU A 13 -20.50 -7.40 5.96
CA LEU A 13 -19.33 -7.60 6.30
C LEU A 13 -18.36 -6.97 5.89
N SER A 14 -18.32 -6.63 5.32
CA SER A 14 -17.43 -6.03 4.83
C SER A 14 -16.52 -5.46 5.63
N LEU A 15 -15.88 -5.72 5.92
CA LEU A 15 -15.11 -5.26 6.67
C LEU A 15 -14.18 -4.53 6.24
N SER A 16 -13.79 -4.07 6.28
CA SER A 16 -12.84 -3.26 6.03
C SER A 16 -11.55 -3.72 6.05
N THR A 17 -11.21 -4.57 5.41
CA THR A 17 -9.89 -4.92 5.45
C THR A 17 -9.25 -4.15 4.39
N PHE A 18 -8.05 -3.78 4.51
CA PHE A 18 -7.33 -3.14 3.45
C PHE A 18 -6.83 -4.20 2.52
N ALA A 19 -7.08 -4.07 1.29
CA ALA A 19 -6.49 -4.96 0.32
C ALA A 19 -5.04 -4.57 0.17
N ALA A 20 -4.17 -5.51 0.03
CA ALA A 20 -2.77 -5.22 -0.18
C ALA A 20 -2.58 -4.56 -1.53
N VAL A 21 -1.72 -3.56 -1.57
CA VAL A 21 -1.46 -2.83 -2.79
C VAL A 21 0.03 -2.83 -3.00
N ASP A 22 0.49 -3.38 -4.10
CA ASP A 22 1.92 -3.42 -4.34
C ASP A 22 2.39 -2.14 -5.00
N VAL A 23 3.49 -1.59 -4.51
CA VAL A 23 3.99 -0.32 -5.00
C VAL A 23 4.29 -0.37 -6.50
N ASN A 24 4.64 -1.53 -6.99
CA ASN A 24 4.96 -1.66 -8.41
C ASN A 24 3.75 -1.69 -9.31
N LYS A 25 2.57 -1.83 -8.74
CA LYS A 25 1.35 -1.94 -9.54
C LYS A 25 0.28 -0.94 -9.16
N ALA A 26 0.43 -0.27 -8.05
CA ALA A 26 -0.60 0.63 -7.54
C ALA A 26 -0.85 1.77 -8.51
N SER A 27 -2.10 2.17 -8.63
CA SER A 27 -2.42 3.35 -9.40
C SER A 27 -2.06 4.58 -8.57
N ARG A 28 -2.03 5.72 -9.21
CA ARG A 28 -1.77 6.95 -8.50
C ARG A 28 -2.79 7.15 -7.39
N ALA A 29 -4.06 6.90 -7.69
CA ALA A 29 -5.10 7.07 -6.69
C ALA A 29 -4.90 6.13 -5.52
N GLU A 30 -4.48 4.90 -5.80
CA GLU A 30 -4.24 3.95 -4.74
C GLU A 30 -3.08 4.37 -3.85
N LEU A 31 -2.05 4.92 -4.46
CA LEU A 31 -0.92 5.42 -3.69
C LEU A 31 -1.34 6.59 -2.81
N GLU A 32 -2.12 7.49 -3.37
CA GLU A 32 -2.52 8.68 -2.62
C GLU A 32 -3.55 8.40 -1.55
N ALA A 33 -4.17 7.24 -1.59
CA ALA A 33 -5.06 6.83 -0.53
C ALA A 33 -4.30 6.35 0.70
N LEU A 34 -3.01 6.12 0.57
CA LEU A 34 -2.21 5.67 1.71
C LEU A 34 -1.87 6.86 2.61
N PRO A 35 -1.76 6.61 3.91
CA PRO A 35 -1.48 7.71 4.82
C PRO A 35 -0.14 8.36 4.53
N GLY A 36 -0.14 9.67 4.48
CA GLY A 36 1.08 10.40 4.24
C GLY A 36 1.54 10.49 2.81
N VAL A 37 0.81 9.91 1.89
CA VAL A 37 1.20 9.97 0.48
C VAL A 37 0.37 11.01 -0.23
N GLY A 38 0.98 12.12 -0.52
CA GLY A 38 0.31 13.17 -1.27
C GLY A 38 0.76 13.15 -2.72
N PRO A 39 0.36 14.16 -3.48
CA PRO A 39 0.67 14.20 -4.92
C PRO A 39 2.15 14.19 -5.21
N ALA A 40 2.95 14.86 -4.40
CA ALA A 40 4.38 14.92 -4.68
C ALA A 40 5.04 13.56 -4.48
N LEU A 41 4.67 12.87 -3.42
CA LEU A 41 5.26 11.57 -3.15
C LEU A 41 4.80 10.54 -4.15
N SER A 42 3.51 10.54 -4.50
CA SER A 42 3.03 9.59 -5.49
C SER A 42 3.72 9.82 -6.83
N ALA A 43 3.97 11.07 -7.19
CA ALA A 43 4.66 11.36 -8.44
C ALA A 43 6.07 10.81 -8.42
N ARG A 44 6.77 10.91 -7.30
CA ARG A 44 8.12 10.37 -7.21
C ARG A 44 8.13 8.85 -7.32
N VAL A 45 7.16 8.20 -6.68
CA VAL A 45 7.06 6.75 -6.76
C VAL A 45 6.84 6.33 -8.19
N LEU A 46 5.90 6.99 -8.87
CA LEU A 46 5.59 6.60 -10.23
C LEU A 46 6.75 6.84 -11.17
N ALA A 47 7.47 7.93 -10.97
CA ALA A 47 8.62 8.23 -11.81
C ALA A 47 9.74 7.21 -11.61
N GLU A 48 10.01 6.87 -10.37
CA GLU A 48 11.07 5.90 -10.10
C GLU A 48 10.70 4.51 -10.57
N ARG A 49 9.43 4.17 -10.41
CA ARG A 49 8.97 2.87 -10.84
C ARG A 49 9.14 2.67 -12.35
N GLN A 50 9.00 3.75 -13.09
CA GLN A 50 9.17 3.66 -14.53
C GLN A 50 10.59 3.35 -14.93
N LYS A 51 11.56 3.74 -14.12
CA LYS A 51 12.93 3.41 -14.42
C LYS A 51 13.21 1.95 -14.18
N ALA A 52 12.66 1.41 -13.12
CA ALA A 52 12.80 0.01 -12.81
C ALA A 52 11.86 -0.31 -11.66
N ALA A 53 11.31 -1.50 -11.64
CA ALA A 53 10.47 -1.91 -10.53
C ALA A 53 11.26 -1.87 -9.25
N PHE A 54 10.57 -1.64 -8.13
CA PHE A 54 11.24 -1.66 -6.84
C PHE A 54 11.45 -3.11 -6.44
N LYS A 55 12.66 -3.43 -6.04
CA LYS A 55 13.01 -4.81 -5.70
C LYS A 55 12.58 -5.20 -4.31
N ASN A 56 12.64 -4.28 -3.39
CA ASN A 56 12.28 -4.54 -2.01
C ASN A 56 12.10 -3.21 -1.32
N TRP A 57 11.78 -3.25 -0.05
CA TRP A 57 11.55 -2.04 0.70
C TRP A 57 12.80 -1.16 0.81
N GLY A 58 13.95 -1.78 0.94
CA GLY A 58 15.20 -1.01 0.98
C GLY A 58 15.40 -0.23 -0.29
N ASP A 59 15.09 -0.84 -1.42
CA ASP A 59 15.21 -0.18 -2.70
C ASP A 59 14.23 1.00 -2.79
N LEU A 60 13.02 0.81 -2.32
CA LEU A 60 12.04 1.88 -2.31
C LEU A 60 12.51 3.04 -1.43
N ILE A 61 12.99 2.73 -0.25
CA ILE A 61 13.47 3.75 0.67
C ILE A 61 14.64 4.51 0.09
N GLU A 62 15.53 3.81 -0.58
CA GLU A 62 16.66 4.47 -1.16
C GLU A 62 16.34 5.32 -2.34
N ARG A 63 15.43 4.89 -3.17
CA ARG A 63 15.17 5.56 -4.43
C ARG A 63 14.13 6.68 -4.33
N VAL A 64 13.23 6.63 -3.37
CA VAL A 64 12.16 7.60 -3.30
C VAL A 64 12.35 8.50 -2.09
N ARG A 65 12.70 9.75 -2.38
CA ARG A 65 12.83 10.69 -1.32
C ARG A 65 11.49 10.90 -0.67
N GLY A 66 11.45 10.87 0.62
CA GLY A 66 10.21 10.97 1.37
C GLY A 66 9.76 9.66 1.97
N VAL A 67 10.35 8.55 1.56
CA VAL A 67 10.05 7.26 2.15
C VAL A 67 11.25 6.85 2.97
N GLY A 68 11.09 6.78 4.28
CA GLY A 68 12.14 6.29 5.16
C GLY A 68 11.59 5.17 5.98
N PRO A 69 12.36 4.65 6.93
CA PRO A 69 11.90 3.54 7.76
C PRO A 69 10.60 3.84 8.51
N GLY A 70 10.47 5.04 9.02
CA GLY A 70 9.25 5.40 9.74
C GLY A 70 8.04 5.42 8.84
N SER A 71 8.17 5.98 7.64
CA SER A 71 7.08 5.97 6.68
C SER A 71 6.79 4.55 6.23
N ALA A 72 7.82 3.76 6.05
CA ALA A 72 7.66 2.39 5.57
C ALA A 72 6.80 1.58 6.53
N VAL A 73 6.99 1.76 7.82
CA VAL A 73 6.18 1.07 8.80
C VAL A 73 4.71 1.44 8.64
N LYS A 74 4.43 2.72 8.47
CA LYS A 74 3.06 3.17 8.34
C LYS A 74 2.43 2.72 7.04
N LEU A 75 3.20 2.79 5.97
CA LEU A 75 2.68 2.40 4.66
C LEU A 75 2.40 0.91 4.64
N SER A 76 3.29 0.13 5.22
CA SER A 76 3.08 -1.31 5.26
C SER A 76 1.86 -1.66 6.11
N ALA A 77 1.68 -0.95 7.22
CA ALA A 77 0.53 -1.19 8.07
C ALA A 77 -0.78 -0.88 7.34
N ALA A 78 -0.72 0.03 6.38
CA ALA A 78 -1.89 0.39 5.60
C ALA A 78 -2.08 -0.50 4.37
N GLY A 79 -1.21 -1.48 4.19
CA GLY A 79 -1.39 -2.44 3.10
C GLY A 79 -0.43 -2.35 1.94
N LEU A 80 0.53 -1.43 1.99
CA LEU A 80 1.48 -1.33 0.89
C LEU A 80 2.50 -2.46 0.98
N THR A 81 2.79 -3.06 -0.15
CA THR A 81 3.82 -4.09 -0.22
C THR A 81 4.82 -3.72 -1.31
N VAL A 82 5.97 -4.33 -1.26
CA VAL A 82 6.96 -4.24 -2.33
C VAL A 82 7.31 -5.66 -2.70
N GLY A 83 6.99 -6.04 -3.92
CA GLY A 83 7.19 -7.42 -4.34
C GLY A 83 6.34 -8.37 -3.51
N ASN A 84 5.14 -7.92 -3.16
CA ASN A 84 4.19 -8.69 -2.36
C ASN A 84 4.62 -8.92 -0.91
N ALA A 85 5.66 -8.23 -0.46
CA ALA A 85 6.12 -8.39 0.90
C ALA A 85 5.86 -7.15 1.73
N PRO A 86 5.43 -7.30 2.98
CA PRO A 86 5.29 -6.16 3.86
C PRO A 86 6.66 -5.73 4.36
N TYR A 87 6.70 -4.57 4.97
CA TYR A 87 7.96 -4.07 5.51
C TYR A 87 8.27 -4.76 6.81
N ALA A 88 9.40 -5.37 6.85
CA ALA A 88 9.76 -6.09 8.03
C ALA A 88 10.93 -5.48 8.72
N ALA A 89 10.97 -4.29 8.83
CA ALA A 89 12.01 -3.65 9.39
C ALA A 89 12.44 -4.00 10.64
N VAL A 90 11.85 -4.15 11.26
CA VAL A 90 12.16 -4.37 12.44
C VAL A 90 13.09 -5.13 12.81
N LYS A 91 13.40 -5.75 12.44
CA LYS A 91 14.20 -6.61 12.85
C LYS A 91 15.40 -6.28 12.96
N LYS A 92 15.96 -6.06 13.27
CA LYS A 92 17.04 -5.85 13.34
C LYS A 92 17.61 -6.19 13.98
N PRO A 93 18.09 -6.52 14.28
CA PRO A 93 18.79 -6.93 14.89
C PRO A 93 19.29 -6.68 15.54
#